data_7fedfefd855bf143c2e123dafb456629
#
_entry.id   7fedfefd855bf143c2e123dafb456629
#
_cell.length_a   1.000
_cell.length_b   1.000
_cell.length_c   1.000
_cell.angle_alpha   90.00
_cell.angle_beta   90.00
_cell.angle_gamma   90.00
#
_symmetry.space_group_name_H-M   'P 1'
#
loop_
_entity.id
_entity.type
_entity.pdbx_description
1 polymer ?
#
loop_
_entity_poly.entity_id
_entity_poly.type
_entity_poly.pdbx_seq_one_letter_code
_entity_poly.pdbx_strand_id
1 'polypeptide(L)'
;SRGLGDVYKRQALYEGLNEKGLMGGQLYYRTFAHFAPEARPGTLPLQPPFLVTWCLATCASVEEVARALEERVSLVAIPMLGTVPPIHWMFSDRTGESIVVESDRDGLHIYRNTVGVMTNSPGYPWHRTNLLNYPQLRPLDYGELAWGGERLEPCFSGSGAAGLPGDWSSPSRFVRLAFLREHAVKGGDEAEGVSLLFRLLHSAAFPLGAVELTGPGEITPHDRGVVPYDYTVYSSVLCAESMRFYWLTYRNSRVRYVELSRLLKGDRPLQFALGEEPEFCDVTGEGV
;
A
#
# COMPACT_ATOMS: atom_id res chain seq x y z
N SER A 1 -3.45 -19.69 -22.69
CA SER A 1 -3.48 -20.06 -21.29
C SER A 1 -3.29 -21.56 -21.17
N ARG A 2 -2.08 -21.98 -20.88
CA ARG A 2 -1.82 -23.37 -20.55
C ARG A 2 -2.36 -23.65 -19.17
N GLY A 3 -3.16 -24.74 -19.11
CA GLY A 3 -3.99 -25.16 -18.02
C GLY A 3 -3.41 -25.05 -16.63
N LEU A 4 -4.28 -24.73 -15.80
CA LEU A 4 -4.24 -24.58 -14.37
C LEU A 4 -4.12 -25.92 -13.67
N GLY A 5 -3.12 -26.69 -13.98
CA GLY A 5 -2.83 -27.94 -13.31
C GLY A 5 -2.24 -27.76 -11.91
N ASP A 6 -1.64 -26.61 -11.61
CA ASP A 6 -1.00 -26.36 -10.33
C ASP A 6 -1.60 -25.12 -9.65
N VAL A 7 -2.18 -25.32 -8.48
CA VAL A 7 -2.67 -24.27 -7.58
C VAL A 7 -1.58 -23.23 -7.31
N TYR A 8 -0.31 -23.62 -7.34
CA TYR A 8 0.86 -22.76 -7.16
C TYR A 8 1.16 -21.81 -8.34
N LYS A 9 0.54 -21.98 -9.50
CA LYS A 9 0.74 -21.12 -10.67
C LYS A 9 -0.26 -19.97 -10.79
N ARG A 10 -1.25 -19.90 -9.91
CA ARG A 10 -2.19 -18.79 -9.77
C ARG A 10 -1.87 -18.02 -8.51
N GLN A 11 -0.79 -17.26 -8.52
CA GLN A 11 -0.51 -16.35 -7.42
C GLN A 11 -1.41 -15.11 -7.55
N ALA A 12 -2.15 -14.80 -6.49
CA ALA A 12 -2.78 -13.51 -6.34
C ALA A 12 -1.67 -12.47 -6.10
N LEU A 13 -1.70 -11.38 -6.86
CA LEU A 13 -0.74 -10.29 -6.66
C LEU A 13 -1.19 -9.42 -5.48
N TYR A 14 -0.27 -9.12 -4.57
CA TYR A 14 -0.49 -8.11 -3.54
C TYR A 14 -0.44 -6.71 -4.15
N GLU A 15 0.54 -6.46 -5.02
CA GLU A 15 0.68 -5.23 -5.78
C GLU A 15 1.39 -5.51 -7.10
N GLY A 16 1.35 -4.55 -8.02
CA GLY A 16 2.04 -4.63 -9.29
C GLY A 16 1.75 -3.46 -10.22
N LEU A 17 2.40 -3.51 -11.37
CA LEU A 17 2.16 -2.57 -12.47
C LEU A 17 2.11 -3.32 -13.80
N ASN A 18 1.47 -2.71 -14.79
CA ASN A 18 1.46 -3.22 -16.16
C ASN A 18 2.15 -2.28 -17.14
N GLU A 19 2.27 -2.72 -18.41
CA GLU A 19 2.94 -1.97 -19.49
C GLU A 19 2.21 -0.69 -19.89
N LYS A 20 0.97 -0.49 -19.45
CA LYS A 20 0.20 0.75 -19.66
C LYS A 20 0.44 1.78 -18.55
N GLY A 21 1.12 1.38 -17.49
CA GLY A 21 1.39 2.22 -16.33
C GLY A 21 0.26 2.23 -15.30
N LEU A 22 -0.68 1.30 -15.41
CA LEU A 22 -1.63 1.05 -14.34
C LEU A 22 -0.90 0.33 -13.20
N MET A 23 -1.08 0.81 -11.99
CA MET A 23 -0.54 0.26 -10.75
C MET A 23 -1.69 -0.10 -9.81
N GLY A 24 -1.54 -1.18 -9.07
CA GLY A 24 -2.57 -1.62 -8.12
C GLY A 24 -1.98 -2.37 -6.95
N GLY A 25 -2.66 -2.28 -5.81
CA GLY A 25 -2.29 -2.99 -4.58
C GLY A 25 -3.51 -3.31 -3.73
N GLN A 26 -3.34 -4.27 -2.83
CA GLN A 26 -4.38 -4.72 -1.90
C GLN A 26 -3.85 -4.79 -0.48
N LEU A 27 -4.73 -4.48 0.48
CA LEU A 27 -4.45 -4.54 1.90
C LEU A 27 -5.60 -5.23 2.65
N TYR A 28 -5.35 -5.68 3.88
CA TYR A 28 -6.41 -6.20 4.73
C TYR A 28 -7.43 -5.13 5.10
N TYR A 29 -8.70 -5.52 5.02
CA TYR A 29 -9.87 -4.72 5.34
C TYR A 29 -10.77 -5.50 6.30
N ARG A 30 -10.21 -5.92 7.42
CA ARG A 30 -10.85 -6.79 8.42
C ARG A 30 -12.10 -6.15 9.00
N THR A 31 -13.10 -6.96 9.29
CA THR A 31 -14.42 -6.64 9.86
C THR A 31 -15.36 -5.83 8.96
N PHE A 32 -14.85 -5.13 7.96
CA PHE A 32 -15.63 -4.31 7.04
C PHE A 32 -15.87 -5.00 5.70
N ALA A 33 -14.86 -5.69 5.15
CA ALA A 33 -15.00 -6.35 3.86
C ALA A 33 -16.19 -7.31 3.83
N HIS A 34 -17.03 -7.14 2.82
CA HIS A 34 -18.15 -8.01 2.54
C HIS A 34 -18.28 -8.23 1.04
N PHE A 35 -18.40 -9.50 0.63
CA PHE A 35 -18.53 -9.86 -0.78
C PHE A 35 -19.83 -10.61 -0.99
N ALA A 36 -20.49 -10.34 -2.12
CA ALA A 36 -21.73 -11.03 -2.47
C ALA A 36 -21.50 -12.55 -2.66
N PRO A 37 -22.47 -13.39 -2.34
CA PRO A 37 -22.34 -14.84 -2.58
C PRO A 37 -22.37 -15.19 -4.06
N GLU A 38 -23.02 -14.36 -4.88
CA GLU A 38 -23.23 -14.57 -6.31
C GLU A 38 -22.89 -13.33 -7.12
N ALA A 39 -22.48 -13.52 -8.37
CA ALA A 39 -22.20 -12.43 -9.29
C ALA A 39 -23.51 -11.79 -9.79
N ARG A 40 -23.45 -10.50 -10.13
CA ARG A 40 -24.51 -9.81 -10.85
C ARG A 40 -24.72 -10.49 -12.21
N PRO A 41 -25.97 -10.58 -12.70
CA PRO A 41 -26.23 -11.15 -14.02
C PRO A 41 -25.39 -10.51 -15.13
N GLY A 42 -24.78 -11.35 -15.96
CA GLY A 42 -23.94 -10.89 -17.07
C GLY A 42 -22.53 -10.45 -16.73
N THR A 43 -22.13 -10.49 -15.47
CA THR A 43 -20.76 -10.13 -15.05
C THR A 43 -19.89 -11.36 -14.75
N LEU A 44 -18.58 -11.17 -14.85
CA LEU A 44 -17.59 -12.18 -14.51
C LEU A 44 -17.49 -12.30 -12.97
N PRO A 45 -17.73 -13.48 -12.39
CA PRO A 45 -17.43 -13.71 -10.98
C PRO A 45 -15.92 -13.75 -10.74
N LEU A 46 -15.43 -12.91 -9.85
CA LEU A 46 -14.01 -12.83 -9.52
C LEU A 46 -13.81 -12.97 -8.01
N GLN A 47 -12.88 -13.83 -7.62
CA GLN A 47 -12.44 -13.93 -6.23
C GLN A 47 -11.66 -12.66 -5.84
N PRO A 48 -11.92 -12.07 -4.66
CA PRO A 48 -11.30 -10.81 -4.24
C PRO A 48 -9.77 -10.76 -4.39
N PRO A 49 -8.97 -11.79 -3.99
CA PRO A 49 -7.52 -11.75 -4.11
C PRO A 49 -6.97 -11.63 -5.53
N PHE A 50 -7.79 -11.93 -6.55
CA PHE A 50 -7.37 -11.86 -7.94
C PHE A 50 -7.70 -10.53 -8.63
N LEU A 51 -8.29 -9.56 -7.93
CA LEU A 51 -8.68 -8.29 -8.56
C LEU A 51 -7.48 -7.54 -9.12
N VAL A 52 -6.39 -7.40 -8.36
CA VAL A 52 -5.16 -6.74 -8.84
C VAL A 52 -4.65 -7.44 -10.10
N THR A 53 -4.53 -8.77 -10.07
CA THR A 53 -4.07 -9.56 -11.22
C THR A 53 -4.96 -9.36 -12.45
N TRP A 54 -6.28 -9.39 -12.26
CA TRP A 54 -7.24 -9.24 -13.36
C TRP A 54 -7.18 -7.82 -13.94
N CYS A 55 -7.18 -6.79 -13.11
CA CYS A 55 -7.10 -5.40 -13.55
C CYS A 55 -5.81 -5.11 -14.33
N LEU A 56 -4.65 -5.55 -13.81
CA LEU A 56 -3.37 -5.35 -14.49
C LEU A 56 -3.29 -6.10 -15.83
N ALA A 57 -4.02 -7.21 -15.97
CA ALA A 57 -4.06 -7.98 -17.22
C ALA A 57 -5.05 -7.42 -18.26
N THR A 58 -6.05 -6.61 -17.87
CA THR A 58 -7.18 -6.25 -18.74
C THR A 58 -7.49 -4.77 -18.83
N CYS A 59 -6.94 -3.94 -17.95
CA CYS A 59 -7.19 -2.50 -17.85
C CYS A 59 -5.90 -1.71 -18.08
N ALA A 60 -6.03 -0.55 -18.71
CA ALA A 60 -4.92 0.36 -18.98
C ALA A 60 -4.90 1.58 -18.05
N SER A 61 -6.00 1.87 -17.34
CA SER A 61 -6.16 3.08 -16.52
C SER A 61 -7.10 2.84 -15.34
N VAL A 62 -7.08 3.75 -14.36
CA VAL A 62 -8.02 3.73 -13.24
C VAL A 62 -9.46 3.90 -13.70
N GLU A 63 -9.70 4.64 -14.79
CA GLU A 63 -11.03 4.78 -15.40
C GLU A 63 -11.56 3.44 -15.91
N GLU A 64 -10.69 2.66 -16.57
CA GLU A 64 -11.06 1.33 -17.04
C GLU A 64 -11.30 0.34 -15.91
N VAL A 65 -10.54 0.47 -14.79
CA VAL A 65 -10.78 -0.33 -13.58
C VAL A 65 -12.16 0.00 -12.99
N ALA A 66 -12.48 1.28 -12.83
CA ALA A 66 -13.78 1.70 -12.30
C ALA A 66 -14.92 1.18 -13.14
N ARG A 67 -14.88 1.40 -14.45
CA ARG A 67 -15.89 0.92 -15.39
C ARG A 67 -16.02 -0.60 -15.39
N ALA A 68 -14.90 -1.32 -15.33
CA ALA A 68 -14.92 -2.78 -15.30
C ALA A 68 -15.62 -3.33 -14.05
N LEU A 69 -15.39 -2.71 -12.88
CA LEU A 69 -16.05 -3.08 -11.64
C LEU A 69 -17.55 -2.75 -11.63
N GLU A 70 -17.94 -1.67 -12.29
CA GLU A 70 -19.35 -1.29 -12.44
C GLU A 70 -20.10 -2.22 -13.41
N GLU A 71 -19.49 -2.59 -14.53
CA GLU A 71 -20.20 -3.21 -15.66
C GLU A 71 -19.84 -4.68 -15.91
N ARG A 72 -18.60 -5.10 -15.65
CA ARG A 72 -18.05 -6.36 -16.17
C ARG A 72 -17.70 -7.40 -15.14
N VAL A 73 -17.39 -7.00 -13.90
CA VAL A 73 -16.86 -7.86 -12.84
C VAL A 73 -17.71 -7.76 -11.60
N SER A 74 -17.95 -8.88 -10.96
CA SER A 74 -18.49 -8.95 -9.60
C SER A 74 -17.50 -9.63 -8.68
N LEU A 75 -17.17 -8.97 -7.56
CA LEU A 75 -16.40 -9.57 -6.49
C LEU A 75 -17.31 -10.51 -5.69
N VAL A 76 -16.95 -11.78 -5.64
CA VAL A 76 -17.79 -12.83 -5.04
C VAL A 76 -17.05 -13.57 -3.93
N ALA A 77 -17.82 -13.98 -2.93
CA ALA A 77 -17.32 -14.69 -1.72
C ALA A 77 -16.92 -16.14 -2.02
N ILE A 78 -16.09 -16.36 -3.04
CA ILE A 78 -15.53 -17.68 -3.35
C ILE A 78 -14.26 -17.89 -2.52
N PRO A 79 -14.20 -18.91 -1.66
CA PRO A 79 -13.04 -19.16 -0.82
C PRO A 79 -11.77 -19.47 -1.62
N MET A 80 -10.65 -18.94 -1.16
CA MET A 80 -9.30 -19.31 -1.56
C MET A 80 -8.60 -19.93 -0.36
N LEU A 81 -8.11 -21.17 -0.49
CA LEU A 81 -7.54 -21.94 0.63
C LEU A 81 -8.47 -22.03 1.86
N GLY A 82 -9.77 -22.15 1.62
CA GLY A 82 -10.77 -22.30 2.69
C GLY A 82 -11.27 -20.99 3.32
N THR A 83 -10.75 -19.84 2.91
CA THR A 83 -11.16 -18.51 3.43
C THR A 83 -11.43 -17.54 2.30
N VAL A 84 -12.25 -16.52 2.57
CA VAL A 84 -12.38 -15.34 1.72
C VAL A 84 -11.61 -14.21 2.40
N PRO A 85 -10.41 -13.85 1.92
CA PRO A 85 -9.62 -12.81 2.55
C PRO A 85 -10.37 -11.48 2.59
N PRO A 86 -10.48 -10.83 3.76
CA PRO A 86 -11.10 -9.51 3.88
C PRO A 86 -10.08 -8.45 3.42
N ILE A 87 -10.22 -7.99 2.18
CA ILE A 87 -9.27 -7.08 1.54
C ILE A 87 -9.99 -5.94 0.83
N HIS A 88 -9.28 -4.85 0.60
CA HIS A 88 -9.63 -3.72 -0.24
C HIS A 88 -8.45 -3.31 -1.11
N TRP A 89 -8.65 -2.39 -2.06
CA TRP A 89 -7.69 -2.12 -3.14
C TRP A 89 -7.49 -0.64 -3.37
N MET A 90 -6.30 -0.31 -3.85
CA MET A 90 -5.98 0.99 -4.40
C MET A 90 -5.35 0.81 -5.78
N PHE A 91 -5.80 1.63 -6.73
CA PHE A 91 -5.20 1.71 -8.06
C PHE A 91 -4.81 3.14 -8.39
N SER A 92 -3.75 3.29 -9.15
CA SER A 92 -3.32 4.58 -9.72
C SER A 92 -2.71 4.37 -11.10
N ASP A 93 -2.62 5.44 -11.88
CA ASP A 93 -2.03 5.40 -13.21
C ASP A 93 -1.21 6.67 -13.52
N ARG A 94 -0.76 6.79 -14.77
CA ARG A 94 0.07 7.91 -15.23
C ARG A 94 -0.58 9.29 -15.15
N THR A 95 -1.90 9.36 -15.02
CA THR A 95 -2.60 10.65 -14.83
C THR A 95 -2.36 11.23 -13.45
N GLY A 96 -1.85 10.42 -12.51
CA GLY A 96 -1.71 10.77 -11.11
C GLY A 96 -2.99 10.57 -10.30
N GLU A 97 -4.08 10.16 -10.93
CA GLU A 97 -5.31 9.78 -10.21
C GLU A 97 -5.10 8.51 -9.41
N SER A 98 -5.73 8.46 -8.24
CA SER A 98 -5.83 7.25 -7.44
C SER A 98 -7.29 6.98 -7.06
N ILE A 99 -7.68 5.71 -7.12
CA ILE A 99 -8.97 5.23 -6.64
C ILE A 99 -8.78 4.23 -5.51
N VAL A 100 -9.67 4.28 -4.52
CA VAL A 100 -9.80 3.25 -3.48
C VAL A 100 -11.08 2.46 -3.77
N VAL A 101 -10.97 1.14 -3.75
CA VAL A 101 -12.08 0.22 -3.99
C VAL A 101 -12.33 -0.57 -2.72
N GLU A 102 -13.54 -0.46 -2.19
CA GLU A 102 -13.99 -1.16 -0.98
C GLU A 102 -15.31 -1.87 -1.25
N SER A 103 -15.46 -3.07 -0.74
CA SER A 103 -16.70 -3.84 -0.81
C SER A 103 -17.20 -4.06 0.60
N ASP A 104 -18.24 -3.33 0.95
CA ASP A 104 -18.88 -3.31 2.26
C ASP A 104 -20.23 -4.04 2.22
N ARG A 105 -20.93 -4.08 3.36
CA ARG A 105 -22.25 -4.74 3.45
C ARG A 105 -23.33 -4.07 2.60
N ASP A 106 -23.18 -2.79 2.31
CA ASP A 106 -24.10 -1.99 1.48
C ASP A 106 -23.68 -1.94 0.01
N GLY A 107 -22.55 -2.59 -0.36
CA GLY A 107 -22.14 -2.77 -1.74
C GLY A 107 -20.69 -2.45 -2.04
N LEU A 108 -20.40 -2.35 -3.34
CA LEU A 108 -19.10 -1.97 -3.86
C LEU A 108 -19.01 -0.45 -3.99
N HIS A 109 -17.94 0.10 -3.43
CA HIS A 109 -17.64 1.53 -3.46
C HIS A 109 -16.34 1.80 -4.19
N ILE A 110 -16.33 2.80 -5.06
CA ILE A 110 -15.15 3.29 -5.78
C ILE A 110 -14.97 4.76 -5.45
N TYR A 111 -13.99 5.05 -4.61
CA TYR A 111 -13.67 6.43 -4.21
C TYR A 111 -12.62 6.99 -5.14
N ARG A 112 -12.96 8.09 -5.82
CA ARG A 112 -12.08 8.78 -6.77
C ARG A 112 -11.49 10.05 -6.15
N ASN A 113 -10.44 10.59 -6.76
CA ASN A 113 -9.74 11.81 -6.29
C ASN A 113 -9.39 11.72 -4.79
N THR A 114 -8.81 10.60 -4.40
CA THR A 114 -8.48 10.33 -3.02
C THR A 114 -7.30 11.18 -2.53
N VAL A 115 -7.07 11.20 -1.22
CA VAL A 115 -5.87 11.83 -0.65
C VAL A 115 -4.58 11.06 -0.99
N GLY A 116 -4.70 9.99 -1.80
CA GLY A 116 -3.57 9.18 -2.26
C GLY A 116 -2.94 8.32 -1.17
N VAL A 117 -3.70 7.97 -0.15
CA VAL A 117 -3.29 7.08 0.95
C VAL A 117 -4.40 6.05 1.18
N MET A 118 -4.00 4.81 1.34
CA MET A 118 -4.82 3.72 1.84
C MET A 118 -4.02 2.96 2.91
N THR A 119 -4.68 2.60 3.99
CA THR A 119 -4.14 1.74 5.04
C THR A 119 -5.08 0.54 5.22
N ASN A 120 -5.39 0.13 6.42
CA ASN A 120 -6.35 -0.94 6.68
C ASN A 120 -7.70 -0.35 7.15
N SER A 121 -8.50 -1.17 7.84
CA SER A 121 -9.76 -0.73 8.45
C SER A 121 -9.55 0.46 9.42
N PRO A 122 -10.57 1.34 9.58
CA PRO A 122 -11.88 1.36 8.91
C PRO A 122 -11.82 1.74 7.42
N GLY A 123 -13.00 1.94 6.79
CA GLY A 123 -13.10 2.33 5.38
C GLY A 123 -12.56 3.73 5.08
N TYR A 124 -12.26 3.97 3.83
CA TYR A 124 -11.69 5.24 3.33
C TYR A 124 -12.49 6.49 3.74
N PRO A 125 -13.84 6.52 3.70
CA PRO A 125 -14.60 7.69 4.13
C PRO A 125 -14.37 8.05 5.60
N TRP A 126 -14.22 7.05 6.46
CA TRP A 126 -13.89 7.26 7.86
C TRP A 126 -12.49 7.88 8.01
N HIS A 127 -11.49 7.31 7.36
CA HIS A 127 -10.12 7.83 7.39
C HIS A 127 -10.05 9.28 6.91
N ARG A 128 -10.72 9.60 5.80
CA ARG A 128 -10.84 10.96 5.28
C ARG A 128 -11.47 11.90 6.29
N THR A 129 -12.57 11.49 6.92
CA THR A 129 -13.24 12.30 7.93
C THR A 129 -12.38 12.49 9.18
N ASN A 130 -11.64 11.45 9.58
CA ASN A 130 -10.72 11.53 10.73
C ASN A 130 -9.61 12.58 10.55
N LEU A 131 -9.22 12.93 9.34
CA LEU A 131 -8.26 14.03 9.10
C LEU A 131 -8.73 15.36 9.69
N LEU A 132 -10.05 15.58 9.84
CA LEU A 132 -10.61 16.77 10.47
C LEU A 132 -10.25 16.93 11.96
N ASN A 133 -9.77 15.88 12.61
CA ASN A 133 -9.26 15.92 13.98
C ASN A 133 -7.82 16.46 14.08
N TYR A 134 -7.18 16.76 12.94
CA TYR A 134 -5.77 17.15 12.87
C TYR A 134 -5.54 18.48 12.11
N PRO A 135 -6.40 19.50 12.25
CA PRO A 135 -6.30 20.75 11.50
C PRO A 135 -5.05 21.59 11.92
N GLN A 136 -4.48 21.29 13.08
CA GLN A 136 -3.29 21.96 13.61
C GLN A 136 -1.99 21.49 12.96
N LEU A 137 -1.98 20.35 12.28
CA LEU A 137 -0.75 19.82 11.67
C LEU A 137 -0.31 20.69 10.49
N ARG A 138 0.93 21.14 10.53
CA ARG A 138 1.56 21.96 9.50
C ARG A 138 3.08 21.71 9.46
N PRO A 139 3.75 21.95 8.33
CA PRO A 139 5.20 21.81 8.25
C PRO A 139 5.96 22.96 8.93
N LEU A 140 5.29 24.11 9.10
CA LEU A 140 5.87 25.30 9.71
C LEU A 140 5.79 25.24 11.24
N ASP A 141 6.88 25.50 11.91
CA ASP A 141 6.94 25.58 13.37
C ASP A 141 6.01 26.66 13.94
N TYR A 142 5.60 26.47 15.18
CA TYR A 142 4.95 27.51 15.96
C TYR A 142 5.98 28.54 16.37
N GLY A 143 5.59 29.81 16.39
CA GLY A 143 6.39 30.91 16.90
C GLY A 143 6.33 31.02 18.43
N GLU A 144 6.77 32.17 18.96
CA GLU A 144 6.67 32.51 20.37
C GLU A 144 5.22 32.34 20.88
N LEU A 145 5.06 31.74 22.04
CA LEU A 145 3.79 31.60 22.74
C LEU A 145 3.80 32.51 23.98
N ALA A 146 2.65 33.18 24.22
CA ALA A 146 2.42 33.94 25.44
C ALA A 146 1.32 33.30 26.28
N TRP A 147 1.67 32.83 27.47
CA TRP A 147 0.72 32.25 28.42
C TRP A 147 0.84 32.95 29.76
N GLY A 148 -0.24 33.62 30.16
CA GLY A 148 -0.22 34.48 31.34
C GLY A 148 0.79 35.62 31.16
N GLY A 149 1.76 35.72 32.07
CA GLY A 149 2.85 36.69 32.00
C GLY A 149 4.15 36.18 31.37
N GLU A 150 4.17 34.91 30.92
CA GLU A 150 5.36 34.25 30.37
C GLU A 150 5.40 34.31 28.85
N ARG A 151 6.60 34.54 28.32
CA ARG A 151 6.92 34.40 26.90
C ARG A 151 7.78 33.16 26.72
N LEU A 152 7.28 32.24 25.88
CA LEU A 152 7.91 30.95 25.64
C LEU A 152 8.48 30.95 24.22
N GLU A 153 9.78 31.03 24.10
CA GLU A 153 10.46 30.98 22.80
C GLU A 153 10.62 29.53 22.34
N PRO A 154 10.43 29.25 21.03
CA PRO A 154 10.70 27.94 20.47
C PRO A 154 12.16 27.54 20.65
N CYS A 155 12.43 26.34 21.13
CA CYS A 155 13.79 25.83 21.34
C CYS A 155 14.13 24.59 20.47
N PHE A 156 13.21 24.15 19.59
CA PHE A 156 13.41 23.01 18.69
C PHE A 156 12.59 23.18 17.42
N SER A 157 12.98 22.48 16.36
CA SER A 157 12.22 22.38 15.10
C SER A 157 11.24 21.23 15.10
N GLY A 158 10.23 21.27 14.20
CA GLY A 158 9.22 20.23 14.00
C GLY A 158 7.97 20.40 14.87
N SER A 159 7.83 21.52 15.58
CA SER A 159 6.70 21.80 16.47
C SER A 159 5.36 21.86 15.74
N GLY A 160 5.35 22.25 14.45
CA GLY A 160 4.14 22.27 13.64
C GLY A 160 3.49 20.90 13.42
N ALA A 161 4.27 19.83 13.55
CA ALA A 161 3.80 18.46 13.49
C ALA A 161 3.43 17.88 14.88
N ALA A 162 3.38 18.71 15.93
CA ALA A 162 2.99 18.26 17.26
C ALA A 162 1.57 17.68 17.25
N GLY A 163 1.42 16.45 17.78
CA GLY A 163 0.17 15.68 17.71
C GLY A 163 0.03 14.77 16.50
N LEU A 164 1.03 14.72 15.60
CA LEU A 164 1.07 13.70 14.56
C LEU A 164 1.12 12.30 15.22
N PRO A 165 0.15 11.40 14.93
CA PRO A 165 0.08 10.13 15.64
C PRO A 165 1.26 9.23 15.28
N GLY A 166 1.91 8.65 16.31
CA GLY A 166 3.14 7.86 16.17
C GLY A 166 2.96 6.34 16.23
N ASP A 167 1.78 5.85 16.65
CA ASP A 167 1.52 4.40 16.76
C ASP A 167 1.30 3.73 15.39
N TRP A 168 1.24 2.39 15.37
CA TRP A 168 1.10 1.60 14.14
C TRP A 168 -0.34 1.24 13.77
N SER A 169 -1.34 1.75 14.47
CA SER A 169 -2.73 1.52 14.07
C SER A 169 -3.02 2.08 12.66
N SER A 170 -3.99 1.49 11.99
CA SER A 170 -4.39 1.93 10.65
C SER A 170 -4.76 3.42 10.59
N PRO A 171 -5.56 3.97 11.53
CA PRO A 171 -5.86 5.40 11.56
C PRO A 171 -4.63 6.28 11.70
N SER A 172 -3.72 5.93 12.60
CA SER A 172 -2.50 6.71 12.84
C SER A 172 -1.55 6.71 11.66
N ARG A 173 -1.37 5.56 11.01
CA ARG A 173 -0.59 5.46 9.77
C ARG A 173 -1.20 6.27 8.63
N PHE A 174 -2.53 6.25 8.51
CA PHE A 174 -3.23 7.04 7.49
C PHE A 174 -2.97 8.54 7.67
N VAL A 175 -3.19 9.09 8.86
CA VAL A 175 -2.96 10.51 9.17
C VAL A 175 -1.50 10.89 8.90
N ARG A 176 -0.56 10.08 9.37
CA ARG A 176 0.88 10.32 9.23
C ARG A 176 1.29 10.34 7.74
N LEU A 177 0.86 9.33 6.98
CA LEU A 177 1.18 9.27 5.54
C LEU A 177 0.49 10.37 4.75
N ALA A 178 -0.76 10.74 5.07
CA ALA A 178 -1.46 11.84 4.42
C ALA A 178 -0.73 13.17 4.64
N PHE A 179 -0.33 13.46 5.89
CA PHE A 179 0.46 14.65 6.22
C PHE A 179 1.80 14.68 5.48
N LEU A 180 2.56 13.59 5.55
CA LEU A 180 3.87 13.51 4.90
C LEU A 180 3.78 13.62 3.38
N ARG A 181 2.80 12.94 2.76
CA ARG A 181 2.59 12.99 1.32
C ARG A 181 2.22 14.40 0.83
N GLU A 182 1.42 15.12 1.59
CA GLU A 182 0.99 16.48 1.24
C GLU A 182 2.15 17.47 1.30
N HIS A 183 2.99 17.38 2.33
CA HIS A 183 4.00 18.37 2.64
C HIS A 183 5.42 18.01 2.19
N ALA A 184 5.67 16.75 1.81
CA ALA A 184 6.99 16.36 1.34
C ALA A 184 7.38 17.09 0.05
N VAL A 185 8.61 17.55 -0.01
CA VAL A 185 9.18 18.15 -1.22
C VAL A 185 9.34 17.03 -2.26
N LYS A 186 8.67 17.18 -3.38
CA LYS A 186 8.72 16.19 -4.48
C LYS A 186 10.12 16.17 -5.09
N GLY A 187 10.59 14.99 -5.44
CA GLY A 187 11.85 14.81 -6.14
C GLY A 187 11.81 15.41 -7.55
N GLY A 188 12.95 15.89 -8.03
CA GLY A 188 13.12 16.39 -9.38
C GLY A 188 13.26 15.30 -10.44
N ASP A 189 13.55 14.06 -10.01
CA ASP A 189 13.68 12.90 -10.87
C ASP A 189 13.14 11.63 -10.19
N GLU A 190 13.21 10.49 -10.92
CA GLU A 190 12.74 9.20 -10.43
C GLU A 190 13.52 8.72 -9.19
N ALA A 191 14.83 8.91 -9.15
CA ALA A 191 15.66 8.42 -8.05
C ALA A 191 15.35 9.16 -6.74
N GLU A 192 15.18 10.48 -6.83
CA GLU A 192 14.74 11.30 -5.69
C GLU A 192 13.31 10.95 -5.27
N GLY A 193 12.40 10.76 -6.23
CA GLY A 193 11.02 10.33 -5.97
C GLY A 193 10.93 8.98 -5.27
N VAL A 194 11.68 7.99 -5.73
CA VAL A 194 11.77 6.67 -5.11
C VAL A 194 12.34 6.76 -3.70
N SER A 195 13.41 7.53 -3.52
CA SER A 195 14.04 7.75 -2.21
C SER A 195 13.07 8.41 -1.23
N LEU A 196 12.32 9.41 -1.69
CA LEU A 196 11.28 10.06 -0.90
C LEU A 196 10.18 9.07 -0.49
N LEU A 197 9.62 8.31 -1.42
CA LEU A 197 8.55 7.36 -1.14
C LEU A 197 8.96 6.30 -0.12
N PHE A 198 10.19 5.78 -0.19
CA PHE A 198 10.70 4.87 0.85
C PHE A 198 10.79 5.56 2.22
N ARG A 199 11.17 6.83 2.32
CA ARG A 199 11.16 7.57 3.59
C ARG A 199 9.74 7.73 4.17
N LEU A 200 8.75 8.02 3.32
CA LEU A 200 7.36 8.08 3.73
C LEU A 200 6.88 6.71 4.25
N LEU A 201 7.14 5.65 3.50
CA LEU A 201 6.77 4.28 3.86
C LEU A 201 7.44 3.82 5.16
N HIS A 202 8.71 4.18 5.39
CA HIS A 202 9.41 3.86 6.63
C HIS A 202 8.76 4.48 7.87
N SER A 203 8.08 5.63 7.73
CA SER A 203 7.34 6.23 8.85
C SER A 203 6.16 5.36 9.31
N ALA A 204 5.66 4.48 8.46
CA ALA A 204 4.54 3.58 8.72
C ALA A 204 4.97 2.11 8.86
N ALA A 205 6.26 1.80 8.64
CA ALA A 205 6.80 0.46 8.73
C ALA A 205 6.81 -0.05 10.18
N PHE A 206 6.47 -1.32 10.36
CA PHE A 206 6.45 -1.97 11.66
C PHE A 206 7.81 -2.60 11.95
N PRO A 207 8.51 -2.19 13.01
CA PRO A 207 9.66 -2.93 13.49
C PRO A 207 9.21 -4.22 14.18
N LEU A 208 9.99 -5.29 14.00
CA LEU A 208 9.73 -6.58 14.64
C LEU A 208 9.70 -6.43 16.17
N GLY A 209 8.64 -6.91 16.79
CA GLY A 209 8.41 -6.83 18.23
C GLY A 209 7.58 -5.62 18.68
N ALA A 210 7.27 -4.66 17.80
CA ALA A 210 6.45 -3.50 18.17
C ALA A 210 4.93 -3.80 18.18
N VAL A 211 4.49 -4.78 17.42
CA VAL A 211 3.08 -5.18 17.32
C VAL A 211 2.99 -6.70 17.47
N GLU A 212 2.46 -7.15 18.60
CA GLU A 212 2.28 -8.57 18.90
C GLU A 212 0.87 -9.04 18.49
N LEU A 213 0.81 -10.17 17.79
CA LEU A 213 -0.42 -10.80 17.34
C LEU A 213 -0.88 -11.81 18.40
N THR A 214 -1.83 -11.44 19.24
CA THR A 214 -2.35 -12.28 20.33
C THR A 214 -3.81 -12.66 20.17
N GLY A 215 -4.50 -12.09 19.18
CA GLY A 215 -5.94 -12.28 18.98
C GLY A 215 -6.30 -13.63 18.36
N PRO A 216 -7.45 -14.19 18.75
CA PRO A 216 -8.01 -15.38 18.07
C PRO A 216 -8.23 -15.08 16.58
N GLY A 217 -7.66 -15.91 15.70
CA GLY A 217 -7.80 -15.76 14.24
C GLY A 217 -6.77 -14.85 13.59
N GLU A 218 -5.88 -14.21 14.34
CA GLU A 218 -4.74 -13.45 13.79
C GLU A 218 -3.60 -14.38 13.36
N ILE A 219 -3.45 -15.52 14.04
CA ILE A 219 -2.53 -16.61 13.65
C ILE A 219 -3.38 -17.79 13.22
N THR A 220 -3.26 -18.17 11.98
CA THR A 220 -3.98 -19.30 11.41
C THR A 220 -3.14 -20.59 11.48
N PRO A 221 -3.74 -21.79 11.31
CA PRO A 221 -2.98 -23.05 11.21
C PRO A 221 -1.95 -23.05 10.06
N HIS A 222 -2.09 -22.16 9.07
CA HIS A 222 -1.15 -22.01 7.97
C HIS A 222 0.08 -21.18 8.34
N ASP A 223 0.04 -20.45 9.45
CA ASP A 223 1.11 -19.59 9.96
C ASP A 223 2.03 -20.33 10.95
N ARG A 224 2.06 -21.64 10.91
CA ARG A 224 2.93 -22.45 11.80
C ARG A 224 4.39 -22.11 11.55
N GLY A 225 5.08 -21.68 12.62
CA GLY A 225 6.49 -21.27 12.56
C GLY A 225 6.72 -19.81 12.19
N VAL A 226 5.65 -19.03 12.01
CA VAL A 226 5.73 -17.56 11.87
C VAL A 226 5.91 -16.94 13.25
N VAL A 227 6.71 -15.88 13.33
CA VAL A 227 6.84 -15.10 14.57
C VAL A 227 5.50 -14.44 14.91
N PRO A 228 5.12 -14.34 16.19
CA PRO A 228 3.83 -13.80 16.62
C PRO A 228 3.81 -12.26 16.59
N TYR A 229 4.46 -11.66 15.62
CA TYR A 229 4.55 -10.21 15.47
C TYR A 229 4.16 -9.79 14.07
N ASP A 230 3.39 -8.70 13.99
CA ASP A 230 3.20 -8.00 12.72
C ASP A 230 4.43 -7.11 12.46
N TYR A 231 5.02 -7.21 11.28
CA TYR A 231 6.16 -6.39 10.89
C TYR A 231 6.19 -6.21 9.37
N THR A 232 6.85 -5.16 8.92
CA THR A 232 6.96 -4.86 7.50
C THR A 232 8.03 -5.74 6.86
N VAL A 233 7.61 -6.80 6.19
CA VAL A 233 8.51 -7.76 5.53
C VAL A 233 9.31 -7.11 4.41
N TYR A 234 8.64 -6.27 3.60
CA TYR A 234 9.25 -5.48 2.54
C TYR A 234 8.46 -4.20 2.29
N SER A 235 9.07 -3.25 1.62
CA SER A 235 8.40 -2.07 1.05
C SER A 235 8.69 -1.99 -0.43
N SER A 236 7.71 -1.56 -1.22
CA SER A 236 7.82 -1.41 -2.66
C SER A 236 7.44 -0.02 -3.14
N VAL A 237 8.05 0.42 -4.24
CA VAL A 237 7.72 1.64 -4.97
C VAL A 237 7.61 1.31 -6.44
N LEU A 238 6.57 1.81 -7.07
CA LEU A 238 6.27 1.57 -8.49
C LEU A 238 6.39 2.89 -9.26
N CYS A 239 7.09 2.87 -10.39
CA CYS A 239 7.16 3.98 -11.33
C CYS A 239 6.44 3.62 -12.62
N ALA A 240 5.36 4.34 -12.94
CA ALA A 240 4.55 4.09 -14.13
C ALA A 240 5.27 4.49 -15.42
N GLU A 241 6.12 5.53 -15.39
CA GLU A 241 6.84 6.04 -16.56
C GLU A 241 7.93 5.08 -17.02
N SER A 242 8.80 4.66 -16.12
CA SER A 242 9.90 3.74 -16.41
C SER A 242 9.48 2.27 -16.38
N MET A 243 8.26 1.99 -15.91
CA MET A 243 7.77 0.62 -15.68
C MET A 243 8.69 -0.17 -14.73
N ARG A 244 9.18 0.47 -13.67
CA ARG A 244 10.04 -0.15 -12.67
C ARG A 244 9.29 -0.46 -11.40
N PHE A 245 9.58 -1.63 -10.87
CA PHE A 245 9.16 -2.08 -9.55
C PHE A 245 10.38 -2.10 -8.66
N TYR A 246 10.43 -1.20 -7.67
CA TYR A 246 11.50 -1.09 -6.69
C TYR A 246 11.07 -1.73 -5.39
N TRP A 247 12.02 -2.34 -4.67
CA TRP A 247 11.76 -2.84 -3.32
C TRP A 247 13.01 -2.84 -2.45
N LEU A 248 12.78 -2.90 -1.16
CA LEU A 248 13.74 -3.25 -0.12
C LEU A 248 13.04 -4.16 0.89
N THR A 249 13.81 -4.90 1.67
CA THR A 249 13.26 -5.83 2.67
C THR A 249 13.58 -5.36 4.08
N TYR A 250 12.92 -5.98 5.07
CA TYR A 250 13.16 -5.67 6.47
C TYR A 250 14.65 -5.80 6.86
N ARG A 251 15.32 -6.82 6.38
CA ARG A 251 16.73 -7.12 6.73
C ARG A 251 17.73 -6.46 5.80
N ASN A 252 17.32 -6.04 4.60
CA ASN A 252 18.20 -5.48 3.59
C ASN A 252 17.64 -4.16 3.05
N SER A 253 18.24 -3.05 3.46
CA SER A 253 17.86 -1.69 3.06
C SER A 253 18.34 -1.30 1.66
N ARG A 254 19.09 -2.17 0.96
CA ARG A 254 19.52 -1.91 -0.41
C ARG A 254 18.32 -1.96 -1.35
N VAL A 255 18.04 -0.85 -2.03
CA VAL A 255 16.96 -0.78 -3.00
C VAL A 255 17.32 -1.61 -4.24
N ARG A 256 16.42 -2.50 -4.63
CA ARG A 256 16.48 -3.31 -5.84
C ARG A 256 15.35 -2.94 -6.76
N TYR A 257 15.49 -3.20 -8.04
CA TYR A 257 14.39 -3.01 -8.98
C TYR A 257 14.42 -3.99 -10.14
N VAL A 258 13.23 -4.16 -10.74
CA VAL A 258 13.02 -4.84 -12.00
C VAL A 258 12.35 -3.87 -12.96
N GLU A 259 12.80 -3.84 -14.21
CA GLU A 259 12.24 -3.02 -15.26
C GLU A 259 11.41 -3.88 -16.22
N LEU A 260 10.08 -3.69 -16.19
CA LEU A 260 9.14 -4.50 -16.94
C LEU A 260 9.37 -4.40 -18.46
N SER A 261 9.75 -3.23 -18.98
CA SER A 261 10.02 -3.03 -20.42
C SER A 261 11.02 -4.01 -20.99
N ARG A 262 12.01 -4.41 -20.19
CA ARG A 262 13.03 -5.40 -20.60
C ARG A 262 12.53 -6.85 -20.60
N LEU A 263 11.40 -7.09 -19.96
CA LEU A 263 10.81 -8.43 -19.76
C LEU A 263 9.65 -8.74 -20.70
N LEU A 264 9.06 -7.72 -21.33
CA LEU A 264 7.85 -7.86 -22.18
C LEU A 264 8.05 -8.77 -23.38
N LYS A 265 9.28 -9.01 -23.82
CA LYS A 265 9.59 -9.90 -24.95
C LYS A 265 9.70 -11.38 -24.54
N GLY A 266 9.65 -11.66 -23.25
CA GLY A 266 9.70 -13.02 -22.73
C GLY A 266 8.36 -13.74 -22.85
N ASP A 267 8.42 -15.04 -23.07
CA ASP A 267 7.24 -15.91 -23.25
C ASP A 267 6.90 -16.73 -21.99
N ARG A 268 7.63 -16.53 -20.90
CA ARG A 268 7.47 -17.27 -19.64
C ARG A 268 7.61 -16.36 -18.42
N PRO A 269 6.92 -16.70 -17.30
CA PRO A 269 7.10 -16.02 -16.03
C PRO A 269 8.53 -16.09 -15.52
N LEU A 270 9.02 -14.99 -14.94
CA LEU A 270 10.29 -14.92 -14.22
C LEU A 270 10.02 -14.69 -12.73
N GLN A 271 10.91 -15.22 -11.90
CA GLN A 271 10.91 -15.00 -10.46
C GLN A 271 12.24 -14.38 -10.04
N PHE A 272 12.16 -13.41 -9.15
CA PHE A 272 13.31 -12.73 -8.58
C PHE A 272 13.33 -12.94 -7.07
N ALA A 273 14.51 -13.24 -6.52
CA ALA A 273 14.67 -13.32 -5.06
C ALA A 273 14.48 -11.93 -4.44
N LEU A 274 13.79 -11.86 -3.32
CA LEU A 274 13.61 -10.61 -2.57
C LEU A 274 14.96 -10.04 -2.09
N GLY A 275 15.93 -10.91 -1.77
CA GLY A 275 17.25 -10.48 -1.29
C GLY A 275 17.22 -10.05 0.16
N GLU A 276 16.91 -10.98 1.05
CA GLU A 276 16.77 -10.72 2.48
C GLU A 276 18.08 -10.65 3.25
N GLU A 277 19.18 -11.17 2.67
CA GLU A 277 20.47 -11.12 3.33
C GLU A 277 20.97 -9.67 3.42
N PRO A 278 21.39 -9.20 4.62
CA PRO A 278 21.92 -7.86 4.80
C PRO A 278 23.13 -7.60 3.90
N GLU A 279 23.15 -6.44 3.25
CA GLU A 279 24.27 -5.98 2.44
C GLU A 279 24.81 -4.68 3.02
N PHE A 280 26.06 -4.70 3.49
CA PHE A 280 26.77 -3.54 3.98
C PHE A 280 27.94 -3.23 3.06
N CYS A 281 28.15 -1.96 2.75
CA CYS A 281 29.29 -1.49 1.98
C CYS A 281 30.40 -1.06 2.98
N ASP A 282 31.55 -1.76 2.94
CA ASP A 282 32.73 -1.32 3.71
C ASP A 282 33.48 -0.26 2.89
N VAL A 283 33.45 0.98 3.37
CA VAL A 283 34.14 2.13 2.76
C VAL A 283 35.44 2.51 3.49
N THR A 284 35.96 1.64 4.34
CA THR A 284 37.18 1.94 5.12
C THR A 284 38.36 2.32 4.24
N GLY A 285 38.48 1.73 3.05
CA GLY A 285 39.55 2.02 2.09
C GLY A 285 39.35 3.28 1.24
N GLU A 286 38.18 3.94 1.33
CA GLU A 286 37.85 5.13 0.55
C GLU A 286 38.14 6.45 1.30
N GLY A 287 38.67 6.35 2.53
CA GLY A 287 39.04 7.51 3.35
C GLY A 287 40.17 8.33 2.71
N VAL A 288 40.00 9.67 2.63
CA VAL A 288 40.97 10.64 2.10
C VAL A 288 41.78 11.20 3.26
#